data_32695b6bf3ec62e4a22735f6d9642ef2
#
_entry.id   32695b6bf3ec62e4a22735f6d9642ef2
#
_cell.length_a   1.000
_cell.length_b   1.000
_cell.length_c   1.000
_cell.angle_alpha   90.00
_cell.angle_beta   90.00
_cell.angle_gamma   90.00
#
_symmetry.space_group_name_H-M   'P 1'
#
loop_
_entity.id
_entity.type
_entity.pdbx_description
1 polymer ?
#
loop_
_entity_poly.entity_id
_entity_poly.type
_entity_poly.pdbx_seq_one_letter_code
_entity_poly.pdbx_strand_id
1 'polypeptide(L)' 'TNHHVNNAQFISLAGECLPKNFTVHRMRAEYKQQAHLGDVLHPLRAETENGCFISLNDEKGQPYVVVEFQ' A
#
# COMPACT_ATOMS: atom_id res chain seq x y z
N THR A 1 -10.33 1.18 20.50
CA THR A 1 -10.42 2.46 20.69
C THR A 1 -10.52 3.32 19.48
N ASN A 2 -9.67 3.23 18.54
CA ASN A 2 -9.86 4.05 17.38
C ASN A 2 -10.26 3.15 16.24
N HIS A 3 -10.90 3.74 15.27
CA HIS A 3 -11.41 3.02 14.12
C HIS A 3 -10.52 3.24 12.90
N HIS A 4 -9.26 3.52 13.14
CA HIS A 4 -8.31 3.77 12.07
C HIS A 4 -7.54 2.50 11.72
N VAL A 5 -7.24 2.36 10.46
CA VAL A 5 -6.36 1.28 9.99
C VAL A 5 -4.94 1.68 10.36
N ASN A 6 -4.21 0.79 11.01
CA ASN A 6 -2.85 1.14 11.41
C ASN A 6 -1.86 0.88 10.28
N ASN A 7 -0.68 1.46 10.42
CA ASN A 7 0.33 1.43 9.37
C ASN A 7 0.80 0.04 9.02
N ALA A 8 0.90 -0.83 10.02
CA ALA A 8 1.35 -2.20 9.77
C ALA A 8 0.35 -2.95 8.89
N GLN A 9 -0.93 -2.68 9.06
CA GLN A 9 -1.96 -3.30 8.23
C GLN A 9 -1.82 -2.84 6.77
N PHE A 10 -1.54 -1.55 6.55
CA PHE A 10 -1.31 -1.04 5.20
C PHE A 10 -0.15 -1.73 4.52
N ILE A 11 0.96 -1.88 5.24
CA ILE A 11 2.16 -2.50 4.68
C ILE A 11 1.89 -3.97 4.33
N SER A 12 1.18 -4.66 5.22
CA SER A 12 0.82 -6.04 4.99
C SER A 12 -0.05 -6.20 3.75
N LEU A 13 -1.05 -5.33 3.61
CA LEU A 13 -1.95 -5.36 2.46
C LEU A 13 -1.20 -5.03 1.17
N ALA A 14 -0.33 -4.03 1.23
CA ALA A 14 0.46 -3.67 0.06
C ALA A 14 1.37 -4.82 -0.37
N GLY A 15 1.95 -5.53 0.59
CA GLY A 15 2.79 -6.68 0.30
C GLY A 15 2.05 -7.78 -0.43
N GLU A 16 0.76 -7.95 -0.12
CA GLU A 16 -0.05 -8.95 -0.81
C GLU A 16 -0.31 -8.61 -2.27
N CYS A 17 -0.10 -7.37 -2.66
CA CYS A 17 -0.31 -6.94 -4.04
C CYS A 17 0.94 -7.11 -4.91
N LEU A 18 2.04 -7.54 -4.32
CA LEU A 18 3.29 -7.72 -5.07
C LEU A 18 3.19 -8.88 -6.05
N PRO A 19 3.97 -8.83 -7.14
CA PRO A 19 4.04 -9.96 -8.05
C PRO A 19 4.49 -11.21 -7.33
N LYS A 20 4.00 -12.35 -7.80
CA LYS A 20 4.42 -13.62 -7.28
C LYS A 20 5.92 -13.75 -7.45
N ASN A 21 6.60 -14.26 -6.45
CA ASN A 21 8.06 -14.45 -6.46
C ASN A 21 8.87 -13.16 -6.32
N PHE A 22 8.22 -12.04 -5.99
CA PHE A 22 8.95 -10.82 -5.70
C PHE A 22 9.65 -10.95 -4.36
N THR A 23 10.96 -10.71 -4.34
CA THR A 23 11.74 -10.74 -3.11
C THR A 23 12.00 -9.32 -2.64
N VAL A 24 11.56 -8.99 -1.45
CA VAL A 24 11.71 -7.64 -0.91
C VAL A 24 13.04 -7.52 -0.17
N HIS A 25 13.87 -6.58 -0.59
CA HIS A 25 15.12 -6.25 0.08
C HIS A 25 15.02 -4.92 0.81
N ARG A 26 14.17 -4.02 0.33
CA ARG A 26 13.99 -2.71 0.90
C ARG A 26 12.57 -2.24 0.66
N MET A 27 12.08 -1.42 1.57
CA MET A 27 10.73 -0.90 1.47
C MET A 27 10.70 0.53 1.98
N ARG A 28 9.91 1.35 1.33
CA ARG A 28 9.70 2.72 1.75
C ARG A 28 8.22 3.04 1.59
N ALA A 29 7.62 3.58 2.62
CA ALA A 29 6.20 3.89 2.60
C ALA A 29 5.97 5.38 2.83
N GLU A 30 5.01 5.92 2.10
CA GLU A 30 4.62 7.30 2.25
C GLU A 30 3.13 7.32 2.55
N TYR A 31 2.77 7.82 3.73
CA TYR A 31 1.38 7.85 4.19
C TYR A 31 0.77 9.20 3.82
N LYS A 32 -0.37 9.17 3.14
CA LYS A 32 -0.98 10.36 2.57
C LYS A 32 -2.23 10.81 3.29
N GLN A 33 -3.03 9.88 3.75
CA GLN A 33 -4.25 10.19 4.49
C GLN A 33 -4.60 9.00 5.38
N GLN A 34 -5.47 9.25 6.32
CA GLN A 34 -5.89 8.25 7.28
C GLN A 34 -7.07 7.47 6.75
N ALA A 35 -7.05 6.16 6.93
CA ALA A 35 -8.17 5.30 6.58
C ALA A 35 -8.89 4.87 7.84
N HIS A 36 -10.17 4.57 7.70
CA HIS A 36 -11.01 4.10 8.80
C HIS A 36 -11.47 2.68 8.49
N LEU A 37 -11.81 1.95 9.54
CA LEU A 37 -12.37 0.62 9.36
C LEU A 37 -13.62 0.71 8.51
N GLY A 38 -13.75 -0.18 7.54
CA GLY A 38 -14.86 -0.17 6.61
C GLY A 38 -14.58 0.57 5.31
N ASP A 39 -13.50 1.35 5.27
CA ASP A 39 -13.12 1.98 4.01
C ASP A 39 -12.68 0.92 3.02
N VAL A 40 -13.08 1.08 1.77
CA VAL A 40 -12.69 0.17 0.70
C VAL A 40 -11.38 0.66 0.10
N LEU A 41 -10.42 -0.23 -0.01
CA LEU A 41 -9.12 0.10 -0.56
C LEU A 41 -9.04 -0.41 -2.00
N HIS A 42 -8.57 0.45 -2.89
CA HIS A 42 -8.40 0.13 -4.30
C HIS A 42 -6.92 0.10 -4.64
N PRO A 43 -6.29 -1.08 -4.70
CA PRO A 43 -4.86 -1.16 -4.93
C PRO A 43 -4.50 -0.96 -6.40
N LEU A 44 -3.38 -0.29 -6.60
CA LEU A 44 -2.76 -0.16 -7.92
C LEU A 44 -1.32 -0.58 -7.80
N ARG A 45 -0.83 -1.25 -8.82
CA ARG A 45 0.54 -1.74 -8.87
C ARG A 45 1.23 -1.19 -10.12
N ALA A 46 2.41 -0.64 -9.94
CA ALA A 46 3.25 -0.19 -11.03
C ALA A 46 4.63 -0.82 -10.88
N GLU A 47 5.01 -1.64 -11.84
CA GLU A 47 6.31 -2.28 -11.81
C GLU A 47 7.31 -1.42 -12.52
N THR A 48 8.51 -1.33 -11.94
CA THR A 48 9.61 -0.59 -12.51
C THR A 48 10.77 -1.54 -12.73
N GLU A 49 11.83 -1.03 -13.33
CA GLU A 49 13.02 -1.80 -13.58
C GLU A 49 13.63 -2.35 -12.28
N ASN A 50 13.54 -1.58 -11.20
CA ASN A 50 14.22 -1.92 -9.95
C ASN A 50 13.28 -2.34 -8.85
N GLY A 51 11.98 -2.35 -9.09
CA GLY A 51 11.07 -2.69 -8.02
C GLY A 51 9.61 -2.55 -8.39
N CYS A 52 8.81 -2.21 -7.39
CA CYS A 52 7.37 -2.18 -7.55
C CYS A 52 6.78 -1.15 -6.60
N PHE A 53 5.88 -0.33 -7.14
CA PHE A 53 5.09 0.60 -6.33
C PHE A 53 3.70 0.03 -6.16
N ILE A 54 3.22 0.06 -4.93
CA ILE A 54 1.83 -0.30 -4.61
C ILE A 54 1.20 0.91 -3.97
N SER A 55 0.08 1.37 -4.51
CA SER A 55 -0.70 2.38 -3.82
C SER A 55 -2.03 1.80 -3.44
N LEU A 56 -2.46 2.09 -2.22
CA LEU A 56 -3.77 1.71 -1.72
C LEU A 56 -4.61 2.97 -1.69
N ASN A 57 -5.64 3.01 -2.52
CA ASN A 57 -6.35 4.26 -2.80
C ASN A 57 -7.78 4.23 -2.32
N ASP A 58 -8.33 5.43 -2.11
CA ASP A 58 -9.74 5.56 -1.77
C ASP A 58 -10.59 5.49 -3.04
N GLU A 59 -11.90 5.67 -2.88
CA GLU A 59 -12.83 5.56 -4.00
C GLU A 59 -12.61 6.62 -5.07
N LYS A 60 -11.97 7.72 -4.70
CA LYS A 60 -11.70 8.81 -5.62
C LYS A 60 -10.34 8.69 -6.29
N GLY A 61 -9.61 7.63 -5.96
CA GLY A 61 -8.28 7.41 -6.51
C GLY A 61 -7.16 8.11 -5.76
N GLN A 62 -7.45 8.67 -4.59
CA GLN A 62 -6.43 9.32 -3.78
C GLN A 62 -5.79 8.30 -2.86
N PRO A 63 -4.46 8.24 -2.79
CA PRO A 63 -3.83 7.19 -2.00
C PRO A 63 -3.91 7.44 -0.51
N TYR A 64 -4.15 6.38 0.24
CA TYR A 64 -3.90 6.36 1.67
C TYR A 64 -2.41 6.18 1.91
N VAL A 65 -1.78 5.31 1.13
CA VAL A 65 -0.37 5.02 1.28
C VAL A 65 0.19 4.62 -0.09
N VAL A 66 1.44 5.02 -0.33
CA VAL A 66 2.19 4.56 -1.48
C VAL A 66 3.42 3.84 -0.93
N VAL A 67 3.60 2.60 -1.32
CA VAL A 67 4.71 1.79 -0.84
C VAL A 67 5.59 1.41 -2.02
N GLU A 68 6.88 1.69 -1.88
CA GLU A 68 7.88 1.28 -2.86
C GLU A 68 8.61 0.07 -2.30
N PHE A 69 8.61 -1.00 -3.07
CA PHE A 69 9.35 -2.21 -2.73
C PHE A 69 10.51 -2.39 -3.70
N GLN A 70 11.66 -2.74 -3.17
CA GLN A 70 12.83 -3.04 -3.99
C GLN A 70 13.53 -4.30 -3.52
#